data_4bd3227b3b346ca5fad9cc397ed4537e
#
_entry.id   4bd3227b3b346ca5fad9cc397ed4537e
#
_cell.length_a   1.000
_cell.length_b   1.000
_cell.length_c   1.000
_cell.angle_alpha   90.00
_cell.angle_beta   90.00
_cell.angle_gamma   90.00
#
_symmetry.space_group_name_H-M   'P 1'
#
loop_
_entity.id
_entity.type
_entity.pdbx_description
1 polymer ?
#
loop_
_entity_poly.entity_id
_entity_poly.type
_entity_poly.pdbx_seq_one_letter_code
_entity_poly.pdbx_strand_id
1 'polypeptide(L)'
;MKVLLVNGSPHKKGCTHTALAEIATTLKKECIEAEIFWIGIKPLAGCTACKTCAKKGRCMFDDTVNEFLDIAKDADGFIFGSPVHFAAASGAITSFMDRVFYTDLQSGRQTFYLKPAAAVVSARRAGTTATFDQLNKYFTISEMPVISSRYWNMVHGAQPDDVKKDLEGLQTMRILARNMAFFLKCKEAGIKAGVHLPVREKPVFTNFIRE
;
A
#
# COMPACT_ATOMS: atom_id res chain seq x y z
N MET A 1 -4.35 -7.34 -15.49
CA MET A 1 -3.60 -6.66 -14.40
C MET A 1 -4.47 -6.57 -13.15
N LYS A 2 -3.87 -6.68 -11.98
CA LYS A 2 -4.55 -6.70 -10.67
C LYS A 2 -3.92 -5.72 -9.69
N VAL A 3 -4.74 -4.92 -8.98
CA VAL A 3 -4.32 -4.04 -7.89
C VAL A 3 -4.91 -4.54 -6.57
N LEU A 4 -4.06 -4.71 -5.56
CA LEU A 4 -4.49 -4.99 -4.19
C LEU A 4 -4.64 -3.69 -3.42
N LEU A 5 -5.82 -3.50 -2.80
CA LEU A 5 -6.14 -2.36 -1.96
C LEU A 5 -6.21 -2.81 -0.51
N VAL A 6 -5.27 -2.39 0.31
CA VAL A 6 -5.19 -2.80 1.72
C VAL A 6 -6.02 -1.86 2.58
N ASN A 7 -7.03 -2.38 3.26
CA ASN A 7 -7.82 -1.64 4.23
C ASN A 7 -7.24 -1.83 5.64
N GLY A 8 -6.50 -0.83 6.12
CA GLY A 8 -5.88 -0.78 7.45
C GLY A 8 -6.80 -0.24 8.56
N SER A 9 -8.08 -0.04 8.27
CA SER A 9 -9.05 0.42 9.26
C SER A 9 -9.57 -0.76 10.11
N PRO A 10 -9.79 -0.56 11.43
CA PRO A 10 -10.51 -1.54 12.25
C PRO A 10 -11.96 -1.73 11.80
N HIS A 11 -12.52 -0.77 11.06
CA HIS A 11 -13.86 -0.86 10.50
C HIS A 11 -13.83 -1.42 9.07
N LYS A 12 -14.29 -2.65 8.88
CA LYS A 12 -14.28 -3.33 7.57
C LYS A 12 -14.95 -2.50 6.47
N LYS A 13 -16.03 -1.78 6.78
CA LYS A 13 -16.78 -0.90 5.86
C LYS A 13 -16.82 0.56 6.34
N GLY A 14 -15.70 1.06 6.91
CA GLY A 14 -15.56 2.43 7.39
C GLY A 14 -15.14 3.43 6.30
N CYS A 15 -14.71 4.64 6.73
CA CYS A 15 -14.29 5.73 5.84
C CYS A 15 -13.16 5.32 4.89
N THR A 16 -12.13 4.63 5.40
CA THR A 16 -11.03 4.12 4.57
C THR A 16 -11.53 3.16 3.48
N HIS A 17 -12.43 2.25 3.85
CA HIS A 17 -13.04 1.34 2.87
C HIS A 17 -13.84 2.09 1.81
N THR A 18 -14.58 3.15 2.18
CA THR A 18 -15.35 3.96 1.23
C THR A 18 -14.45 4.59 0.17
N ALA A 19 -13.30 5.14 0.59
CA ALA A 19 -12.29 5.67 -0.33
C ALA A 19 -11.73 4.58 -1.26
N LEU A 20 -11.34 3.43 -0.69
CA LEU A 20 -10.81 2.30 -1.47
C LEU A 20 -11.85 1.70 -2.43
N ALA A 21 -13.13 1.67 -2.05
CA ALA A 21 -14.21 1.20 -2.91
C ALA A 21 -14.45 2.11 -4.13
N GLU A 22 -14.31 3.43 -3.97
CA GLU A 22 -14.33 4.39 -5.09
C GLU A 22 -13.20 4.12 -6.08
N ILE A 23 -11.99 3.86 -5.55
CA ILE A 23 -10.83 3.49 -6.36
C ILE A 23 -11.07 2.16 -7.08
N ALA A 24 -11.51 1.12 -6.36
CA ALA A 24 -11.77 -0.19 -6.94
C ALA A 24 -12.81 -0.14 -8.07
N THR A 25 -13.89 0.64 -7.85
CA THR A 25 -14.92 0.87 -8.87
C THR A 25 -14.34 1.56 -10.11
N THR A 26 -13.44 2.52 -9.91
CA THR A 26 -12.80 3.25 -11.01
C THR A 26 -11.78 2.37 -11.75
N LEU A 27 -10.95 1.60 -11.04
CA LEU A 27 -10.03 0.63 -11.66
C LEU A 27 -10.76 -0.40 -12.53
N LYS A 28 -11.91 -0.89 -12.05
CA LYS A 28 -12.76 -1.81 -12.83
C LYS A 28 -13.22 -1.19 -14.15
N LYS A 29 -13.59 0.11 -14.15
CA LYS A 29 -13.93 0.85 -15.38
C LYS A 29 -12.75 0.98 -16.34
N GLU A 30 -11.53 0.95 -15.81
CA GLU A 30 -10.28 0.96 -16.57
C GLU A 30 -9.80 -0.44 -16.98
N CYS A 31 -10.63 -1.48 -16.80
CA CYS A 31 -10.31 -2.90 -17.08
C CYS A 31 -9.14 -3.43 -16.21
N ILE A 32 -8.98 -2.93 -15.01
CA ILE A 32 -8.02 -3.41 -14.00
C ILE A 32 -8.80 -4.12 -12.89
N GLU A 33 -8.41 -5.36 -12.60
CA GLU A 33 -8.94 -6.09 -11.43
C GLU A 33 -8.52 -5.38 -10.14
N ALA A 34 -9.43 -5.27 -9.19
CA ALA A 34 -9.19 -4.61 -7.92
C ALA A 34 -9.79 -5.44 -6.77
N GLU A 35 -8.97 -5.81 -5.82
CA GLU A 35 -9.37 -6.57 -4.64
C GLU A 35 -9.05 -5.79 -3.37
N ILE A 36 -10.04 -5.65 -2.46
CA ILE A 36 -9.84 -5.01 -1.16
C ILE A 36 -9.51 -6.07 -0.12
N PHE A 37 -8.27 -6.08 0.33
CA PHE A 37 -7.79 -6.91 1.42
C PHE A 37 -7.96 -6.15 2.75
N TRP A 38 -8.74 -6.67 3.66
CA TRP A 38 -8.93 -6.11 4.99
C TRP A 38 -8.03 -6.80 6.01
N ILE A 39 -7.17 -6.04 6.72
CA ILE A 39 -6.21 -6.61 7.68
C ILE A 39 -6.87 -7.16 8.96
N GLY A 40 -8.18 -6.94 9.15
CA GLY A 40 -8.92 -7.45 10.31
C GLY A 40 -8.83 -6.54 11.53
N ILE A 41 -9.32 -7.07 12.66
CA ILE A 41 -9.31 -6.40 13.98
C ILE A 41 -8.51 -7.17 15.03
N LYS A 42 -7.96 -8.33 14.67
CA LYS A 42 -7.11 -9.09 15.58
C LYS A 42 -5.84 -8.29 15.88
N PRO A 43 -5.34 -8.30 17.11
CA PRO A 43 -4.08 -7.64 17.44
C PRO A 43 -2.95 -8.13 16.53
N LEU A 44 -2.24 -7.19 15.90
CA LEU A 44 -1.07 -7.47 15.08
C LEU A 44 0.16 -7.02 15.86
N ALA A 45 1.05 -7.97 16.16
CA ALA A 45 2.36 -7.64 16.69
C ALA A 45 3.17 -6.86 15.65
N GLY A 46 3.96 -5.89 16.10
CA GLY A 46 4.97 -5.24 15.28
C GLY A 46 6.09 -6.21 14.89
N CYS A 47 6.98 -5.77 14.00
CA CYS A 47 8.15 -6.58 13.64
C CYS A 47 9.11 -6.68 14.83
N THR A 48 9.46 -7.91 15.23
CA THR A 48 10.39 -8.19 16.32
C THR A 48 11.84 -8.34 15.86
N ALA A 49 12.13 -8.06 14.59
CA ALA A 49 13.45 -8.20 13.97
C ALA A 49 14.10 -9.59 14.19
N CYS A 50 13.32 -10.65 14.37
CA CYS A 50 13.80 -12.03 14.63
C CYS A 50 14.54 -12.69 13.46
N LYS A 51 14.54 -12.07 12.28
CA LYS A 51 15.18 -12.54 11.04
C LYS A 51 14.72 -13.94 10.55
N THR A 52 13.62 -14.46 11.08
CA THR A 52 13.06 -15.76 10.63
C THR A 52 12.69 -15.72 9.15
N CYS A 53 12.21 -14.60 8.65
CA CYS A 53 11.85 -14.41 7.25
C CYS A 53 13.02 -14.56 6.28
N ALA A 54 14.25 -14.21 6.67
CA ALA A 54 15.44 -14.45 5.87
C ALA A 54 15.73 -15.95 5.62
N LYS A 55 15.32 -16.80 6.57
CA LYS A 55 15.55 -18.26 6.49
C LYS A 55 14.34 -19.01 5.90
N LYS A 56 13.12 -18.61 6.31
CA LYS A 56 11.89 -19.33 5.97
C LYS A 56 11.11 -18.72 4.81
N GLY A 57 11.50 -17.53 4.35
CA GLY A 57 10.77 -16.81 3.31
C GLY A 57 9.41 -16.24 3.75
N ARG A 58 9.05 -16.31 5.04
CA ARG A 58 7.77 -15.81 5.59
C ARG A 58 7.93 -15.32 7.02
N CYS A 59 7.01 -14.47 7.47
CA CYS A 59 7.00 -14.00 8.85
C CYS A 59 6.81 -15.17 9.84
N MET A 60 7.42 -15.06 11.02
CA MET A 60 7.27 -16.07 12.07
C MET A 60 5.86 -16.15 12.64
N PHE A 61 5.15 -15.02 12.66
CA PHE A 61 3.75 -14.98 13.06
C PHE A 61 2.88 -15.43 11.89
N ASP A 62 2.12 -16.51 12.10
CA ASP A 62 1.22 -17.06 11.08
C ASP A 62 -0.14 -16.38 11.19
N ASP A 63 -0.26 -15.23 10.52
CA ASP A 63 -1.43 -14.36 10.55
C ASP A 63 -1.63 -13.65 9.20
N THR A 64 -2.51 -12.66 9.19
CA THR A 64 -2.90 -11.89 7.99
C THR A 64 -1.73 -11.28 7.21
N VAL A 65 -0.52 -11.14 7.80
CA VAL A 65 0.68 -10.69 7.08
C VAL A 65 1.13 -11.74 6.06
N ASN A 66 1.19 -13.02 6.48
CA ASN A 66 1.55 -14.10 5.58
C ASN A 66 0.47 -14.35 4.51
N GLU A 67 -0.82 -14.28 4.91
CA GLU A 67 -1.95 -14.37 3.98
C GLU A 67 -1.85 -13.31 2.87
N PHE A 68 -1.55 -12.07 3.25
CA PHE A 68 -1.35 -10.99 2.29
C PHE A 68 -0.15 -11.23 1.37
N LEU A 69 0.99 -11.65 1.90
CA LEU A 69 2.20 -11.91 1.11
C LEU A 69 1.99 -13.04 0.09
N ASP A 70 1.13 -14.00 0.40
CA ASP A 70 0.81 -15.10 -0.51
C ASP A 70 -0.02 -14.65 -1.72
N ILE A 71 -0.88 -13.64 -1.58
CA ILE A 71 -1.64 -13.07 -2.70
C ILE A 71 -0.93 -11.89 -3.37
N ALA A 72 -0.05 -11.18 -2.65
CA ALA A 72 0.66 -10.00 -3.16
C ALA A 72 1.61 -10.31 -4.31
N LYS A 73 2.15 -11.53 -4.38
CA LYS A 73 3.04 -11.97 -5.48
C LYS A 73 2.39 -11.82 -6.86
N ASP A 74 1.07 -12.07 -6.95
CA ASP A 74 0.30 -12.08 -8.19
C ASP A 74 -0.32 -10.70 -8.52
N ALA A 75 -0.09 -9.69 -7.69
CA ALA A 75 -0.56 -8.33 -7.94
C ALA A 75 0.44 -7.50 -8.74
N ASP A 76 -0.07 -6.60 -9.57
CA ASP A 76 0.70 -5.68 -10.41
C ASP A 76 0.89 -4.31 -9.75
N GLY A 77 0.06 -3.94 -8.78
CA GLY A 77 0.12 -2.68 -8.05
C GLY A 77 -0.58 -2.75 -6.70
N PHE A 78 -0.33 -1.74 -5.85
CA PHE A 78 -0.78 -1.74 -4.46
C PHE A 78 -1.31 -0.37 -4.02
N ILE A 79 -2.37 -0.37 -3.21
CA ILE A 79 -2.88 0.84 -2.57
C ILE A 79 -3.10 0.54 -1.09
N PHE A 80 -2.41 1.27 -0.20
CA PHE A 80 -2.52 1.08 1.24
C PHE A 80 -3.36 2.20 1.85
N GLY A 81 -4.48 1.82 2.46
CA GLY A 81 -5.41 2.74 3.10
C GLY A 81 -5.30 2.72 4.62
N SER A 82 -5.21 3.89 5.25
CA SER A 82 -5.19 4.06 6.71
C SER A 82 -6.18 5.10 7.17
N PRO A 83 -6.88 4.87 8.30
CA PRO A 83 -7.46 5.98 9.05
C PRO A 83 -6.35 6.75 9.76
N VAL A 84 -6.62 8.01 10.10
CA VAL A 84 -5.76 8.81 10.98
C VAL A 84 -6.11 8.52 12.44
N HIS A 85 -5.11 8.08 13.21
CA HIS A 85 -5.19 7.98 14.66
C HIS A 85 -4.08 8.81 15.28
N PHE A 86 -4.43 9.79 16.15
CA PHE A 86 -3.45 10.68 16.79
C PHE A 86 -2.47 11.34 15.81
N ALA A 87 -3.01 11.87 14.70
CA ALA A 87 -2.25 12.52 13.63
C ALA A 87 -1.21 11.65 12.92
N ALA A 88 -1.33 10.33 12.98
CA ALA A 88 -0.47 9.34 12.32
C ALA A 88 -1.29 8.20 11.71
N ALA A 89 -0.65 7.31 10.99
CA ALA A 89 -1.27 6.07 10.53
C ALA A 89 -1.68 5.18 11.72
N SER A 90 -2.74 4.39 11.56
CA SER A 90 -3.17 3.49 12.64
C SER A 90 -2.07 2.48 13.00
N GLY A 91 -1.92 2.15 14.28
CA GLY A 91 -0.92 1.19 14.74
C GLY A 91 -1.04 -0.19 14.08
N ALA A 92 -2.26 -0.60 13.72
CA ALA A 92 -2.48 -1.85 13.03
C ALA A 92 -1.86 -1.86 11.62
N ILE A 93 -2.05 -0.79 10.83
CA ILE A 93 -1.48 -0.72 9.49
C ILE A 93 0.05 -0.60 9.52
N THR A 94 0.61 0.14 10.47
CA THR A 94 2.07 0.25 10.61
C THR A 94 2.70 -1.08 11.01
N SER A 95 2.15 -1.77 12.00
CA SER A 95 2.59 -3.14 12.37
C SER A 95 2.48 -4.13 11.21
N PHE A 96 1.40 -4.02 10.43
CA PHE A 96 1.21 -4.83 9.22
C PHE A 96 2.28 -4.52 8.17
N MET A 97 2.47 -3.25 7.81
CA MET A 97 3.42 -2.83 6.79
C MET A 97 4.87 -3.11 7.20
N ASP A 98 5.27 -2.85 8.44
CA ASP A 98 6.60 -3.19 8.96
C ASP A 98 6.93 -4.66 8.69
N ARG A 99 5.99 -5.55 8.95
CA ARG A 99 6.20 -6.98 8.78
C ARG A 99 6.11 -7.42 7.32
N VAL A 100 5.20 -6.87 6.55
CA VAL A 100 5.07 -7.16 5.11
C VAL A 100 6.35 -6.78 4.37
N PHE A 101 6.76 -5.51 4.47
CA PHE A 101 7.91 -5.00 3.73
C PHE A 101 9.24 -5.58 4.24
N TYR A 102 9.39 -5.73 5.56
CA TYR A 102 10.59 -6.37 6.10
C TYR A 102 10.71 -7.84 5.70
N THR A 103 9.60 -8.57 5.67
CA THR A 103 9.60 -9.97 5.22
C THR A 103 9.99 -10.07 3.74
N ASP A 104 9.44 -9.24 2.88
CA ASP A 104 9.78 -9.22 1.45
C ASP A 104 11.27 -8.91 1.23
N LEU A 105 11.76 -7.86 1.89
CA LEU A 105 13.16 -7.45 1.81
C LEU A 105 14.13 -8.55 2.28
N GLN A 106 13.87 -9.15 3.45
CA GLN A 106 14.77 -10.13 4.05
C GLN A 106 14.71 -11.50 3.37
N SER A 107 13.59 -11.85 2.77
CA SER A 107 13.43 -13.13 2.05
C SER A 107 13.95 -13.09 0.61
N GLY A 108 14.27 -11.91 0.07
CA GLY A 108 14.68 -11.72 -1.32
C GLY A 108 13.55 -11.94 -2.34
N ARG A 109 12.29 -11.92 -1.92
CA ARG A 109 11.14 -12.19 -2.79
C ARG A 109 10.96 -11.17 -3.91
N GLN A 110 11.30 -9.89 -3.67
CA GLN A 110 11.11 -8.78 -4.60
C GLN A 110 9.65 -8.59 -5.05
N THR A 111 8.69 -8.95 -4.18
CA THR A 111 7.26 -8.87 -4.49
C THR A 111 6.82 -7.46 -4.89
N PHE A 112 7.45 -6.44 -4.28
CA PHE A 112 7.07 -5.03 -4.46
C PHE A 112 7.97 -4.27 -5.45
N TYR A 113 9.10 -4.84 -5.84
CA TYR A 113 10.07 -4.16 -6.69
C TYR A 113 9.46 -3.67 -8.00
N LEU A 114 9.58 -2.35 -8.25
CA LEU A 114 9.04 -1.64 -9.43
C LEU A 114 7.54 -1.88 -9.70
N LYS A 115 6.77 -2.33 -8.72
CA LYS A 115 5.31 -2.31 -8.80
C LYS A 115 4.79 -0.98 -8.24
N PRO A 116 3.88 -0.29 -8.94
CA PRO A 116 3.37 1.00 -8.49
C PRO A 116 2.58 0.87 -7.18
N ALA A 117 2.71 1.88 -6.31
CA ALA A 117 1.98 1.95 -5.06
C ALA A 117 1.42 3.35 -4.80
N ALA A 118 0.41 3.41 -3.93
CA ALA A 118 -0.12 4.66 -3.40
C ALA A 118 -0.61 4.50 -1.96
N ALA A 119 -0.50 5.58 -1.19
CA ALA A 119 -1.17 5.73 0.09
C ALA A 119 -2.53 6.41 -0.07
N VAL A 120 -3.51 6.00 0.75
CA VAL A 120 -4.82 6.64 0.88
C VAL A 120 -5.13 6.84 2.34
N VAL A 121 -5.57 8.03 2.70
CA VAL A 121 -5.78 8.40 4.10
C VAL A 121 -7.22 8.86 4.31
N SER A 122 -7.85 8.42 5.39
CA SER A 122 -9.15 8.92 5.82
C SER A 122 -9.06 9.57 7.20
N ALA A 123 -9.62 10.74 7.36
CA ALA A 123 -9.65 11.45 8.63
C ALA A 123 -10.96 12.22 8.80
N ARG A 124 -11.35 12.44 10.06
CA ARG A 124 -12.42 13.39 10.36
C ARG A 124 -11.96 14.84 10.14
N ARG A 125 -10.70 15.16 10.46
CA ARG A 125 -10.16 16.53 10.39
C ARG A 125 -8.68 16.57 10.04
N ALA A 126 -7.77 16.58 11.01
CA ALA A 126 -6.33 16.81 10.87
C ALA A 126 -5.50 15.52 10.84
N GLY A 127 -4.23 15.62 10.47
CA GLY A 127 -3.23 14.55 10.50
C GLY A 127 -3.08 13.75 9.22
N THR A 128 -3.79 14.13 8.16
CA THR A 128 -3.76 13.41 6.88
C THR A 128 -2.39 13.45 6.21
N THR A 129 -1.72 14.62 6.16
CA THR A 129 -0.42 14.77 5.51
C THR A 129 0.66 13.96 6.22
N ALA A 130 0.73 14.04 7.57
CA ALA A 130 1.70 13.26 8.34
C ALA A 130 1.50 11.74 8.15
N THR A 131 0.24 11.29 8.11
CA THR A 131 -0.08 9.88 7.84
C THR A 131 0.30 9.49 6.41
N PHE A 132 0.02 10.35 5.43
CA PHE A 132 0.36 10.13 4.03
C PHE A 132 1.87 10.00 3.83
N ASP A 133 2.66 10.90 4.42
CA ASP A 133 4.12 10.87 4.36
C ASP A 133 4.69 9.61 5.01
N GLN A 134 4.11 9.20 6.15
CA GLN A 134 4.52 7.98 6.85
C GLN A 134 4.36 6.73 5.96
N LEU A 135 3.22 6.58 5.28
CA LEU A 135 2.96 5.44 4.43
C LEU A 135 3.83 5.43 3.16
N ASN A 136 4.07 6.58 2.54
CA ASN A 136 4.86 6.66 1.32
C ASN A 136 6.33 6.26 1.52
N LYS A 137 6.87 6.35 2.74
CA LYS A 137 8.24 5.92 3.06
C LYS A 137 8.45 4.41 2.82
N TYR A 138 7.45 3.58 3.06
CA TYR A 138 7.53 2.15 2.76
C TYR A 138 7.68 1.88 1.27
N PHE A 139 7.01 2.66 0.44
CA PHE A 139 7.05 2.48 -1.01
C PHE A 139 8.39 2.92 -1.58
N THR A 140 8.86 4.09 -1.16
CA THR A 140 10.12 4.66 -1.67
C THR A 140 11.33 3.80 -1.32
N ILE A 141 11.43 3.28 -0.10
CA ILE A 141 12.54 2.38 0.29
C ILE A 141 12.45 1.01 -0.40
N SER A 142 11.26 0.63 -0.87
CA SER A 142 11.02 -0.65 -1.58
C SER A 142 11.12 -0.51 -3.10
N GLU A 143 11.63 0.62 -3.59
CA GLU A 143 11.80 0.94 -5.02
C GLU A 143 10.47 0.85 -5.81
N MET A 144 9.36 1.22 -5.17
CA MET A 144 8.05 1.25 -5.79
C MET A 144 7.77 2.65 -6.35
N PRO A 145 7.36 2.79 -7.62
CA PRO A 145 6.86 4.06 -8.14
C PRO A 145 5.62 4.51 -7.37
N VAL A 146 5.68 5.70 -6.77
CA VAL A 146 4.55 6.28 -6.03
C VAL A 146 3.61 6.99 -6.99
N ILE A 147 2.38 6.51 -7.08
CA ILE A 147 1.37 7.10 -7.96
C ILE A 147 0.63 8.22 -7.24
N SER A 148 0.65 9.39 -7.87
CA SER A 148 -0.05 10.59 -7.39
C SER A 148 -1.43 10.74 -8.03
N SER A 149 -2.23 11.61 -7.43
CA SER A 149 -3.45 12.17 -8.01
C SER A 149 -3.27 13.68 -8.26
N ARG A 150 -4.37 14.42 -8.33
CA ARG A 150 -4.32 15.91 -8.41
C ARG A 150 -4.02 16.60 -7.07
N TYR A 151 -4.18 15.88 -5.95
CA TYR A 151 -3.95 16.34 -4.59
C TYR A 151 -3.40 15.18 -3.75
N TRP A 152 -3.06 15.40 -2.47
CA TRP A 152 -2.71 14.29 -1.59
C TRP A 152 -3.91 13.37 -1.41
N ASN A 153 -3.68 12.07 -1.46
CA ASN A 153 -4.73 11.06 -1.53
C ASN A 153 -5.46 10.91 -0.18
N MET A 154 -6.38 11.79 0.09
CA MET A 154 -7.14 11.80 1.34
C MET A 154 -8.63 12.00 1.11
N VAL A 155 -9.42 11.53 2.06
CA VAL A 155 -10.85 11.80 2.19
C VAL A 155 -11.17 12.22 3.61
N HIS A 156 -12.23 13.04 3.77
CA HIS A 156 -12.67 13.51 5.07
C HIS A 156 -14.08 13.00 5.41
N GLY A 157 -14.28 12.60 6.67
CA GLY A 157 -15.56 12.16 7.20
C GLY A 157 -15.39 11.44 8.54
N ALA A 158 -16.36 11.58 9.42
CA ALA A 158 -16.44 10.82 10.68
C ALA A 158 -17.02 9.42 10.45
N GLN A 159 -17.85 9.27 9.43
CA GLN A 159 -18.52 8.04 9.03
C GLN A 159 -18.58 7.91 7.51
N PRO A 160 -18.87 6.73 6.95
CA PRO A 160 -18.88 6.49 5.50
C PRO A 160 -19.75 7.47 4.69
N ASP A 161 -20.90 7.85 5.23
CA ASP A 161 -21.82 8.76 4.55
C ASP A 161 -21.29 10.20 4.48
N ASP A 162 -20.43 10.61 5.39
CA ASP A 162 -19.71 11.89 5.29
C ASP A 162 -18.68 11.85 4.16
N VAL A 163 -17.92 10.75 4.05
CA VAL A 163 -16.94 10.56 2.96
C VAL A 163 -17.63 10.62 1.60
N LYS A 164 -18.86 10.10 1.46
CA LYS A 164 -19.64 10.21 0.22
C LYS A 164 -19.99 11.65 -0.16
N LYS A 165 -19.99 12.58 0.81
CA LYS A 165 -20.21 14.01 0.60
C LYS A 165 -18.92 14.79 0.33
N ASP A 166 -17.76 14.20 0.60
CA ASP A 166 -16.44 14.75 0.26
C ASP A 166 -16.17 14.56 -1.24
N LEU A 167 -16.79 15.43 -2.05
CA LEU A 167 -16.74 15.30 -3.51
C LEU A 167 -15.33 15.50 -4.05
N GLU A 168 -14.50 16.34 -3.41
CA GLU A 168 -13.11 16.57 -3.80
C GLU A 168 -12.25 15.34 -3.44
N GLY A 169 -12.40 14.78 -2.25
CA GLY A 169 -11.71 13.58 -1.84
C GLY A 169 -12.06 12.39 -2.75
N LEU A 170 -13.34 12.19 -3.07
CA LEU A 170 -13.76 11.12 -4.01
C LEU A 170 -13.26 11.39 -5.44
N GLN A 171 -13.19 12.63 -5.89
CA GLN A 171 -12.57 12.96 -7.18
C GLN A 171 -11.08 12.61 -7.16
N THR A 172 -10.37 12.92 -6.08
CA THR A 172 -8.97 12.56 -5.87
C THR A 172 -8.77 11.04 -5.95
N MET A 173 -9.65 10.24 -5.33
CA MET A 173 -9.62 8.77 -5.43
C MET A 173 -9.81 8.28 -6.87
N ARG A 174 -10.75 8.85 -7.62
CA ARG A 174 -10.95 8.47 -9.03
C ARG A 174 -9.76 8.83 -9.91
N ILE A 175 -9.14 9.98 -9.69
CA ILE A 175 -7.96 10.39 -10.44
C ILE A 175 -6.77 9.49 -10.11
N LEU A 176 -6.54 9.17 -8.83
CA LEU A 176 -5.54 8.20 -8.42
C LEU A 176 -5.70 6.86 -9.15
N ALA A 177 -6.93 6.34 -9.20
CA ALA A 177 -7.22 5.08 -9.86
C ALA A 177 -6.90 5.11 -11.37
N ARG A 178 -7.25 6.21 -12.05
CA ARG A 178 -6.92 6.38 -13.48
C ARG A 178 -5.42 6.51 -13.71
N ASN A 179 -4.72 7.25 -12.86
CA ASN A 179 -3.26 7.39 -12.96
C ASN A 179 -2.56 6.04 -12.72
N MET A 180 -3.03 5.26 -11.73
CA MET A 180 -2.55 3.89 -11.48
C MET A 180 -2.78 3.00 -12.71
N ALA A 181 -3.98 3.03 -13.28
CA ALA A 181 -4.32 2.24 -14.47
C ALA A 181 -3.45 2.64 -15.68
N PHE A 182 -3.25 3.95 -15.90
CA PHE A 182 -2.38 4.46 -16.96
C PHE A 182 -0.95 3.95 -16.80
N PHE A 183 -0.37 4.07 -15.61
CA PHE A 183 0.99 3.62 -15.33
C PHE A 183 1.14 2.10 -15.56
N LEU A 184 0.18 1.31 -15.08
CA LEU A 184 0.19 -0.15 -15.29
C LEU A 184 0.12 -0.53 -16.77
N LYS A 185 -0.75 0.14 -17.55
CA LYS A 185 -0.88 -0.06 -19.01
C LYS A 185 0.42 0.32 -19.74
N CYS A 186 1.04 1.45 -19.35
CA CYS A 186 2.33 1.88 -19.93
C CYS A 186 3.44 0.87 -19.62
N LYS A 187 3.53 0.39 -18.38
CA LYS A 187 4.51 -0.62 -17.98
C LYS A 187 4.32 -1.92 -18.76
N GLU A 188 3.09 -2.41 -18.87
CA GLU A 188 2.78 -3.62 -19.63
C GLU A 188 3.14 -3.45 -21.11
N ALA A 189 2.77 -2.32 -21.71
CA ALA A 189 3.10 -2.01 -23.10
C ALA A 189 4.62 -1.93 -23.33
N GLY A 190 5.35 -1.29 -22.42
CA GLY A 190 6.81 -1.22 -22.44
C GLY A 190 7.46 -2.61 -22.41
N ILE A 191 7.02 -3.48 -21.49
CA ILE A 191 7.53 -4.85 -21.39
C ILE A 191 7.25 -5.63 -22.68
N LYS A 192 6.03 -5.52 -23.24
CA LYS A 192 5.68 -6.13 -24.52
C LYS A 192 6.51 -5.60 -25.70
N ALA A 193 6.94 -4.35 -25.63
CA ALA A 193 7.82 -3.72 -26.62
C ALA A 193 9.32 -4.01 -26.37
N GLY A 194 9.69 -4.87 -25.44
CA GLY A 194 11.07 -5.27 -25.17
C GLY A 194 11.81 -4.40 -24.13
N VAL A 195 11.14 -3.51 -23.44
CA VAL A 195 11.74 -2.78 -22.30
C VAL A 195 11.89 -3.73 -21.12
N HIS A 196 13.12 -3.97 -20.69
CA HIS A 196 13.42 -4.81 -19.56
C HIS A 196 13.44 -4.03 -18.24
N LEU A 197 13.03 -4.69 -17.15
CA LEU A 197 13.22 -4.12 -15.82
C LEU A 197 14.73 -4.00 -15.54
N PRO A 198 15.19 -2.92 -14.86
CA PRO A 198 16.59 -2.78 -14.49
C PRO A 198 17.02 -3.92 -13.57
N VAL A 199 18.24 -4.37 -13.75
CA VAL A 199 18.86 -5.36 -12.85
C VAL A 199 19.14 -4.68 -11.52
N ARG A 200 18.66 -5.28 -10.43
CA ARG A 200 18.88 -4.74 -9.09
C ARG A 200 20.32 -4.95 -8.66
N GLU A 201 21.00 -3.87 -8.32
CA GLU A 201 22.36 -3.93 -7.80
C GLU A 201 22.39 -4.61 -6.41
N LYS A 202 23.54 -5.22 -6.11
CA LYS A 202 23.79 -5.75 -4.77
C LYS A 202 23.88 -4.57 -3.78
N PRO A 203 23.09 -4.59 -2.67
CA PRO A 203 23.12 -3.51 -1.70
C PRO A 203 24.51 -3.29 -1.09
N VAL A 204 24.92 -2.04 -1.01
CA VAL A 204 26.11 -1.60 -0.25
C VAL A 204 25.63 -0.99 1.04
N PHE A 205 26.13 -1.51 2.16
CA PHE A 205 25.77 -0.98 3.49
C PHE A 205 26.92 -0.17 4.07
N THR A 206 26.60 1.05 4.50
CA THR A 206 27.56 1.89 5.22
C THR A 206 27.47 1.59 6.72
N ASN A 207 28.60 1.22 7.33
CA ASN A 207 28.73 1.14 8.78
C ASN A 207 29.41 2.40 9.30
N PHE A 208 28.73 3.18 10.14
CA PHE A 208 29.29 4.40 10.76
C PHE A 208 30.13 4.09 12.01
N ILE A 209 30.07 2.87 12.55
CA ILE A 209 30.93 2.41 13.61
C ILE A 209 32.22 1.93 12.96
N ARG A 210 33.32 2.62 13.23
CA ARG A 210 34.65 2.26 12.74
C ARG A 210 35.47 1.80 13.93
N GLU A 211 36.08 0.63 13.82
CA GLU A 211 37.09 0.14 14.74
C GLU A 211 38.43 0.85 14.49
#